data_e8b7b3257f44d690b90248ddfb730ad1
#
_entry.id   e8b7b3257f44d690b90248ddfb730ad1
#
_cell.length_a   1.000
_cell.length_b   1.000
_cell.length_c   1.000
_cell.angle_alpha   90.00
_cell.angle_beta   90.00
_cell.angle_gamma   90.00
#
_symmetry.space_group_name_H-M   'P 1'
#
loop_
_entity.id
_entity.type
_entity.pdbx_description
1 polymer ?
#
loop_
_entity_poly.entity_id
_entity_poly.type
_entity_poly.pdbx_seq_one_letter_code
_entity_poly.pdbx_strand_id
1 'polypeptide(L)'
;MNLFPKPVVVKSQSRAYELKDRLDWGEPALTIIDARSRTSFNQSHIMGAISIPADELIPRAQANLETNRDIYVYGETDEETEALAAQLRSAGYENVSELLGGLAAWKAAGYPVESTTPAAA
;
A
#
# COMPACT_ATOMS: atom_id res chain seq x y z
N MET A 1 16.19 3.82 -29.17
CA MET A 1 16.49 3.41 -27.79
C MET A 1 16.07 4.54 -26.84
N ASN A 2 15.22 4.22 -25.87
CA ASN A 2 14.84 5.22 -24.88
C ASN A 2 15.97 5.44 -23.89
N LEU A 3 16.46 6.67 -23.83
CA LEU A 3 17.49 7.03 -22.85
C LEU A 3 16.94 7.18 -21.46
N PHE A 4 15.61 7.26 -21.32
CA PHE A 4 14.94 7.42 -20.05
C PHE A 4 13.94 6.28 -19.85
N PRO A 5 13.87 5.70 -18.65
CA PRO A 5 12.86 4.69 -18.36
C PRO A 5 11.47 5.28 -18.54
N LYS A 6 10.56 4.46 -19.02
CA LYS A 6 9.16 4.88 -19.10
C LYS A 6 8.63 5.13 -17.69
N PRO A 7 7.84 6.20 -17.48
CA PRO A 7 7.18 6.39 -16.20
C PRO A 7 6.35 5.17 -15.84
N VAL A 8 6.37 4.79 -14.56
CA VAL A 8 5.52 3.72 -14.09
C VAL A 8 4.08 4.23 -14.05
N VAL A 9 3.20 3.54 -14.75
CA VAL A 9 1.77 3.82 -14.69
C VAL A 9 1.18 2.93 -13.60
N VAL A 10 0.63 3.53 -12.56
CA VAL A 10 0.01 2.79 -11.47
C VAL A 10 -1.35 2.29 -11.93
N LYS A 11 -1.52 0.97 -11.96
CA LYS A 11 -2.79 0.36 -12.33
C LYS A 11 -3.79 0.49 -11.19
N SER A 12 -5.07 0.45 -11.51
CA SER A 12 -6.12 0.52 -10.48
C SER A 12 -6.05 -0.65 -9.51
N GLN A 13 -5.54 -1.79 -9.94
CA GLN A 13 -5.33 -2.98 -9.12
C GLN A 13 -3.95 -3.56 -9.41
N SER A 14 -3.28 -4.05 -8.38
CA SER A 14 -1.95 -4.66 -8.51
C SER A 14 -1.90 -5.98 -7.74
N ARG A 15 -1.14 -6.92 -8.27
CA ARG A 15 -0.84 -8.15 -7.55
C ARG A 15 0.42 -7.95 -6.71
N ALA A 16 0.60 -8.82 -5.72
CA ALA A 16 1.74 -8.74 -4.81
C ALA A 16 3.08 -8.65 -5.56
N TYR A 17 3.26 -9.48 -6.61
CA TYR A 17 4.53 -9.50 -7.33
C TYR A 17 4.81 -8.17 -8.06
N GLU A 18 3.77 -7.46 -8.49
CA GLU A 18 3.96 -6.19 -9.18
C GLU A 18 4.52 -5.12 -8.24
N LEU A 19 4.01 -5.07 -7.01
CA LEU A 19 4.56 -4.17 -5.99
C LEU A 19 5.97 -4.60 -5.60
N LYS A 20 6.18 -5.91 -5.42
CA LYS A 20 7.50 -6.45 -5.06
C LYS A 20 8.56 -6.08 -6.11
N ASP A 21 8.20 -6.18 -7.38
CA ASP A 21 9.10 -5.78 -8.47
C ASP A 21 9.52 -4.31 -8.35
N ARG A 22 8.58 -3.42 -8.07
CA ARG A 22 8.92 -2.00 -7.89
C ARG A 22 9.86 -1.79 -6.72
N LEU A 23 9.61 -2.47 -5.60
CA LEU A 23 10.47 -2.36 -4.42
C LEU A 23 11.87 -2.90 -4.70
N ASP A 24 11.96 -4.00 -5.44
CA ASP A 24 13.26 -4.60 -5.79
C ASP A 24 14.07 -3.73 -6.74
N TRP A 25 13.41 -2.95 -7.58
CA TRP A 25 14.08 -2.01 -8.47
C TRP A 25 14.55 -0.74 -7.78
N GLY A 26 14.28 -0.61 -6.46
CA GLY A 26 14.72 0.53 -5.68
C GLY A 26 13.95 1.81 -5.96
N GLU A 27 12.70 1.69 -6.36
CA GLU A 27 11.81 2.82 -6.61
C GLU A 27 11.32 3.44 -5.29
N PRO A 28 11.84 4.58 -4.85
CA PRO A 28 11.46 5.14 -3.56
C PRO A 28 10.17 5.97 -3.61
N ALA A 29 9.66 6.27 -4.80
CA ALA A 29 8.58 7.24 -4.96
C ALA A 29 7.19 6.59 -4.89
N LEU A 30 6.98 5.74 -3.88
CA LEU A 30 5.68 5.13 -3.64
C LEU A 30 5.41 5.03 -2.15
N THR A 31 4.14 4.89 -1.80
CA THR A 31 3.70 4.68 -0.42
C THR A 31 2.79 3.48 -0.38
N ILE A 32 3.02 2.59 0.59
CA ILE A 32 2.16 1.45 0.85
C ILE A 32 1.35 1.78 2.10
N ILE A 33 0.02 1.79 1.99
CA ILE A 33 -0.86 2.08 3.11
C ILE A 33 -1.53 0.80 3.57
N ASP A 34 -1.30 0.45 4.83
CA ASP A 34 -2.05 -0.59 5.52
C ASP A 34 -3.20 0.10 6.25
N ALA A 35 -4.42 -0.11 5.76
CA ALA A 35 -5.60 0.55 6.31
C ALA A 35 -6.37 -0.34 7.29
N ARG A 36 -5.77 -1.43 7.72
CA ARG A 36 -6.32 -2.27 8.79
C ARG A 36 -6.13 -1.57 10.15
N SER A 37 -6.63 -2.19 11.21
CA SER A 37 -6.41 -1.65 12.56
C SER A 37 -4.92 -1.61 12.89
N ARG A 38 -4.54 -0.71 13.81
CA ARG A 38 -3.15 -0.66 14.28
C ARG A 38 -2.72 -1.95 14.96
N THR A 39 -3.64 -2.63 15.63
CA THR A 39 -3.34 -3.93 16.23
C THR A 39 -2.93 -4.94 15.17
N SER A 40 -3.68 -5.04 14.09
CA SER A 40 -3.35 -5.93 12.97
C SER A 40 -2.03 -5.54 12.33
N PHE A 41 -1.82 -4.25 12.07
CA PHE A 41 -0.57 -3.73 11.53
C PHE A 41 0.61 -4.10 12.42
N ASN A 42 0.48 -3.92 13.73
CA ASN A 42 1.56 -4.22 14.66
C ASN A 42 1.91 -5.71 14.70
N GLN A 43 0.93 -6.57 14.52
CA GLN A 43 1.17 -8.02 14.47
C GLN A 43 1.97 -8.42 13.24
N SER A 44 1.60 -7.91 12.09
CA SER A 44 2.31 -8.18 10.84
C SER A 44 1.81 -7.24 9.75
N HIS A 45 2.74 -6.69 8.98
CA HIS A 45 2.41 -5.83 7.84
C HIS A 45 3.47 -5.96 6.76
N ILE A 46 3.14 -5.53 5.55
CA ILE A 46 4.11 -5.51 4.45
C ILE A 46 5.26 -4.59 4.82
N MET A 47 6.50 -5.08 4.61
CA MET A 47 7.69 -4.28 4.89
C MET A 47 7.62 -2.93 4.16
N GLY A 48 7.79 -1.85 4.91
CA GLY A 48 7.72 -0.50 4.37
C GLY A 48 6.34 0.14 4.37
N ALA A 49 5.28 -0.62 4.71
CA ALA A 49 3.95 -0.06 4.80
C ALA A 49 3.80 0.88 5.99
N ILE A 50 2.97 1.91 5.82
CA ILE A 50 2.60 2.79 6.92
C ILE A 50 1.17 2.46 7.38
N SER A 51 0.92 2.64 8.67
CA SER A 51 -0.39 2.38 9.26
C SER A 51 -1.26 3.63 9.18
N ILE A 52 -2.32 3.55 8.39
CA ILE A 52 -3.37 4.57 8.41
C ILE A 52 -4.71 3.84 8.43
N PRO A 53 -5.28 3.60 9.63
CA PRO A 53 -6.56 2.91 9.73
C PRO A 53 -7.65 3.58 8.88
N ALA A 54 -8.61 2.77 8.43
CA ALA A 54 -9.63 3.22 7.48
C ALA A 54 -10.38 4.48 7.92
N ASP A 55 -10.67 4.60 9.21
CA ASP A 55 -11.39 5.74 9.76
C ASP A 55 -10.58 7.03 9.79
N GLU A 56 -9.26 6.93 9.62
CA GLU A 56 -8.35 8.09 9.60
C GLU A 56 -7.76 8.33 8.21
N LEU A 57 -8.16 7.52 7.22
CA LEU A 57 -7.45 7.45 5.94
C LEU A 57 -7.35 8.80 5.23
N ILE A 58 -8.47 9.44 4.97
CA ILE A 58 -8.47 10.65 4.16
C ILE A 58 -7.82 11.84 4.88
N PRO A 59 -8.18 12.17 6.13
CA PRO A 59 -7.51 13.28 6.81
C PRO A 59 -6.00 13.12 6.91
N ARG A 60 -5.53 11.92 7.20
CA ARG A 60 -4.10 11.69 7.35
C ARG A 60 -3.36 11.63 6.02
N ALA A 61 -3.99 11.08 4.99
CA ALA A 61 -3.40 11.12 3.65
C ALA A 61 -3.26 12.58 3.18
N GLN A 62 -4.31 13.37 3.32
CA GLN A 62 -4.29 14.78 2.93
C GLN A 62 -3.23 15.59 3.69
N ALA A 63 -2.98 15.24 4.94
CA ALA A 63 -1.98 15.94 5.76
C ALA A 63 -0.54 15.56 5.40
N ASN A 64 -0.31 14.39 4.82
CA ASN A 64 1.03 13.84 4.68
C ASN A 64 1.43 13.44 3.25
N LEU A 65 0.48 13.25 2.36
CA LEU A 65 0.77 12.74 1.01
C LEU A 65 0.25 13.69 -0.05
N GLU A 66 1.06 13.89 -1.07
CA GLU A 66 0.65 14.69 -2.22
C GLU A 66 -0.27 13.88 -3.15
N THR A 67 -1.15 14.58 -3.88
CA THR A 67 -2.16 13.93 -4.71
C THR A 67 -1.60 13.15 -5.91
N ASN A 68 -0.36 13.44 -6.30
CA ASN A 68 0.31 12.73 -7.39
C ASN A 68 1.19 11.56 -6.89
N ARG A 69 1.18 11.30 -5.58
CA ARG A 69 1.95 10.20 -5.00
C ARG A 69 1.39 8.86 -5.47
N ASP A 70 2.27 7.92 -5.84
CA ASP A 70 1.87 6.56 -6.14
C ASP A 70 1.54 5.84 -4.83
N ILE A 71 0.32 5.33 -4.71
CA ILE A 71 -0.19 4.71 -3.48
C ILE A 71 -0.66 3.29 -3.77
N TYR A 72 -0.17 2.35 -2.97
CA TYR A 72 -0.68 0.98 -2.91
C TYR A 72 -1.37 0.82 -1.57
N VAL A 73 -2.65 0.47 -1.59
CA VAL A 73 -3.46 0.39 -0.38
C VAL A 73 -4.00 -1.02 -0.20
N TYR A 74 -4.07 -1.49 1.04
CA TYR A 74 -4.75 -2.74 1.36
C TYR A 74 -5.47 -2.66 2.70
N GLY A 75 -6.63 -3.32 2.76
CA GLY A 75 -7.42 -3.52 3.96
C GLY A 75 -7.44 -4.99 4.35
N GLU A 76 -8.44 -5.39 5.13
CA GLU A 76 -8.60 -6.78 5.54
C GLU A 76 -9.08 -7.67 4.40
N THR A 77 -9.91 -7.13 3.50
CA THR A 77 -10.48 -7.84 2.35
C THR A 77 -10.32 -7.01 1.10
N ASP A 78 -10.43 -7.66 -0.06
CA ASP A 78 -10.40 -6.93 -1.33
C ASP A 78 -11.57 -5.97 -1.48
N GLU A 79 -12.73 -6.31 -0.93
CA GLU A 79 -13.90 -5.44 -0.95
C GLU A 79 -13.66 -4.16 -0.13
N GLU A 80 -13.08 -4.31 1.04
CA GLU A 80 -12.68 -3.16 1.86
C GLU A 80 -11.63 -2.33 1.15
N THR A 81 -10.64 -2.98 0.56
CA THR A 81 -9.58 -2.32 -0.18
C THR A 81 -10.14 -1.49 -1.34
N GLU A 82 -11.09 -2.04 -2.08
CA GLU A 82 -11.75 -1.32 -3.17
C GLU A 82 -12.43 -0.04 -2.67
N ALA A 83 -13.16 -0.13 -1.56
CA ALA A 83 -13.83 1.02 -0.98
C ALA A 83 -12.83 2.09 -0.52
N LEU A 84 -11.72 1.68 0.07
CA LEU A 84 -10.67 2.60 0.51
C LEU A 84 -10.00 3.29 -0.67
N ALA A 85 -9.72 2.55 -1.72
CA ALA A 85 -9.14 3.12 -2.93
C ALA A 85 -10.10 4.14 -3.57
N ALA A 86 -11.39 3.85 -3.58
CA ALA A 86 -12.40 4.77 -4.10
C ALA A 86 -12.43 6.07 -3.29
N GLN A 87 -12.30 6.00 -1.97
CA GLN A 87 -12.23 7.19 -1.11
C GLN A 87 -11.01 8.04 -1.44
N LEU A 88 -9.85 7.41 -1.61
CA LEU A 88 -8.63 8.11 -1.98
C LEU A 88 -8.77 8.80 -3.34
N ARG A 89 -9.31 8.10 -4.32
CA ARG A 89 -9.53 8.69 -5.66
C ARG A 89 -10.50 9.87 -5.59
N SER A 90 -11.56 9.75 -4.82
CA SER A 90 -12.53 10.84 -4.63
C SER A 90 -11.90 12.04 -3.93
N ALA A 91 -10.86 11.83 -3.15
CA ALA A 91 -10.13 12.90 -2.47
C ALA A 91 -9.06 13.55 -3.37
N GLY A 92 -8.94 13.12 -4.61
CA GLY A 92 -8.04 13.73 -5.59
C GLY A 92 -6.74 12.97 -5.84
N TYR A 93 -6.56 11.81 -5.21
CA TYR A 93 -5.37 10.99 -5.46
C TYR A 93 -5.50 10.28 -6.80
N GLU A 94 -4.54 10.53 -7.69
CA GLU A 94 -4.63 10.06 -9.08
C GLU A 94 -4.04 8.67 -9.29
N ASN A 95 -3.08 8.30 -8.44
CA ASN A 95 -2.27 7.11 -8.66
C ASN A 95 -2.46 6.12 -7.51
N VAL A 96 -3.67 5.55 -7.42
CA VAL A 96 -4.02 4.61 -6.35
C VAL A 96 -4.22 3.23 -6.92
N SER A 97 -3.53 2.25 -6.36
CA SER A 97 -3.67 0.84 -6.71
C SER A 97 -4.16 0.03 -5.52
N GLU A 98 -5.18 -0.77 -5.77
CA GLU A 98 -5.67 -1.75 -4.79
C GLU A 98 -4.73 -2.95 -4.81
N LEU A 99 -4.14 -3.28 -3.68
CA LEU A 99 -3.27 -4.45 -3.60
C LEU A 99 -4.12 -5.70 -3.37
N LEU A 100 -4.33 -6.46 -4.43
CA LEU A 100 -5.18 -7.64 -4.41
C LEU A 100 -4.61 -8.72 -3.47
N GLY A 101 -5.48 -9.29 -2.65
CA GLY A 101 -5.11 -10.30 -1.66
C GLY A 101 -4.39 -9.72 -0.45
N GLY A 102 -4.04 -8.44 -0.44
CA GLY A 102 -3.45 -7.76 0.69
C GLY A 102 -2.26 -8.47 1.31
N LEU A 103 -2.22 -8.46 2.63
CA LEU A 103 -1.12 -9.09 3.38
C LEU A 103 -1.08 -10.61 3.16
N ALA A 104 -2.23 -11.26 3.05
CA ALA A 104 -2.26 -12.72 2.88
C ALA A 104 -1.54 -13.16 1.60
N ALA A 105 -1.80 -12.50 0.48
CA ALA A 105 -1.15 -12.80 -0.79
C ALA A 105 0.35 -12.50 -0.72
N TRP A 106 0.73 -11.41 -0.06
CA TRP A 106 2.12 -11.03 0.14
C TRP A 106 2.88 -12.12 0.92
N LYS A 107 2.30 -12.58 2.02
CA LYS A 107 2.88 -13.64 2.84
C LYS A 107 2.95 -14.97 2.08
N ALA A 108 1.89 -15.30 1.34
CA ALA A 108 1.85 -16.54 0.58
C ALA A 108 2.95 -16.60 -0.48
N ALA A 109 3.35 -15.46 -1.01
CA ALA A 109 4.44 -15.37 -1.97
C ALA A 109 5.83 -15.42 -1.30
N GLY A 110 5.88 -15.40 0.03
CA GLY A 110 7.13 -15.40 0.78
C GLY A 110 7.83 -14.05 0.83
N TYR A 111 7.12 -12.97 0.56
CA TYR A 111 7.71 -11.63 0.56
C TYR A 111 7.83 -11.07 1.97
N PRO A 112 8.77 -10.14 2.20
CA PRO A 112 9.12 -9.73 3.57
C PRO A 112 8.02 -8.94 4.27
N VAL A 113 7.83 -9.27 5.54
CA VAL A 113 6.90 -8.60 6.44
C VAL A 113 7.64 -8.07 7.65
N GLU A 114 7.04 -7.10 8.32
CA GLU A 114 7.56 -6.53 9.56
C GLU A 114 6.50 -6.66 10.65
N SER A 115 6.97 -6.61 11.90
CA SER A 115 6.11 -6.55 13.08
C SER A 115 6.64 -5.45 13.97
N THR A 116 5.73 -4.67 14.54
CA THR A 116 6.08 -3.65 15.55
C THR A 116 5.66 -4.07 16.94
N THR A 117 5.09 -5.27 17.07
CA THR A 117 4.75 -5.82 18.39
C THR A 117 6.05 -6.17 19.10
N PRO A 118 6.26 -5.66 20.34
CA PRO A 118 7.45 -6.05 21.10
C PRO A 118 7.48 -7.56 21.28
N ALA A 119 8.69 -8.14 21.26
CA ALA A 119 8.84 -9.54 21.57
C ALA A 119 8.31 -9.79 23.00
N ALA A 120 7.55 -10.87 23.16
CA ALA A 120 7.06 -11.25 24.48
C ALA A 120 8.27 -11.50 25.40
N ALA A 121 8.28 -10.80 26.51
CA ALA A 121 9.36 -10.94 27.49
C ALA A 121 9.23 -12.29 28.20
#